data_769c37fd448ebb7d17c4ac8384513a91
#
_entry.id   769c37fd448ebb7d17c4ac8384513a91
#
_cell.length_a   1.000
_cell.length_b   1.000
_cell.length_c   1.000
_cell.angle_alpha   90.00
_cell.angle_beta   90.00
_cell.angle_gamma   90.00
#
_symmetry.space_group_name_H-M   'P 1'
#
loop_
_entity.id
_entity.type
_entity.pdbx_description
1 polymer ?
#
loop_
_entity_poly.entity_id
_entity_poly.type
_entity_poly.pdbx_seq_one_letter_code
_entity_poly.pdbx_strand_id
1 'polypeptide(L)'
;YCDGIERINIELSAQNKIELCDRLAEFLQGDLPLDAGDAEIGRTVLIGDHRQNALDQIAAVRRRWQWLLDNLDLPLAEAEPQFAAYGIEPGELTNRTANPRLFHRLQDYSVRTSWKQELKARLVKIFDGGVYRPVVEHIEAIHKEVLRGRVFVALHMHAGDGNVHTNIPVNSDNYAMLQTAS
;
A
#
# COMPACT_ATOMS: atom_id res chain seq x y z
N TYR A 1 9.23 12.04 20.73
CA TYR A 1 10.15 12.23 19.57
C TYR A 1 10.08 11.00 18.63
N CYS A 2 10.10 9.76 19.18
CA CYS A 2 9.97 8.53 18.38
C CYS A 2 8.60 8.43 17.70
N ASP A 3 7.52 8.72 18.41
CA ASP A 3 6.16 8.63 17.86
C ASP A 3 5.94 9.54 16.64
N GLY A 4 6.59 10.72 16.62
CA GLY A 4 6.51 11.63 15.48
C GLY A 4 7.13 11.06 14.20
N ILE A 5 8.27 10.37 14.30
CA ILE A 5 8.95 9.77 13.16
C ILE A 5 8.23 8.49 12.69
N GLU A 6 7.77 7.68 13.61
CA GLU A 6 6.95 6.51 13.28
C GLU A 6 5.68 6.94 12.56
N ARG A 7 5.05 8.03 13.00
CA ARG A 7 3.89 8.61 12.33
C ARG A 7 4.20 9.03 10.90
N ILE A 8 5.29 9.77 10.68
CA ILE A 8 5.72 10.19 9.34
C ILE A 8 5.94 8.97 8.45
N ASN A 9 6.59 7.93 8.94
CA ASN A 9 6.83 6.72 8.18
C ASN A 9 5.54 5.94 7.86
N ILE A 10 4.57 5.91 8.77
CA ILE A 10 3.25 5.34 8.53
C ILE A 10 2.52 6.12 7.43
N GLU A 11 2.52 7.45 7.50
CA GLU A 11 1.90 8.32 6.50
C GLU A 11 2.54 8.16 5.12
N LEU A 12 3.86 8.20 5.03
CA LEU A 12 4.61 7.99 3.78
C LEU A 12 4.35 6.60 3.20
N SER A 13 4.33 5.57 4.04
CA SER A 13 4.02 4.20 3.60
C SER A 13 2.59 4.07 3.07
N ALA A 14 1.62 4.73 3.72
CA ALA A 14 0.23 4.73 3.28
C ALA A 14 0.06 5.47 1.95
N GLN A 15 0.70 6.63 1.78
CA GLN A 15 0.68 7.39 0.53
C GLN A 15 1.25 6.58 -0.63
N ASN A 16 2.38 5.91 -0.44
CA ASN A 16 2.98 5.02 -1.45
C ASN A 16 2.05 3.86 -1.84
N LYS A 17 1.34 3.29 -0.88
CA LYS A 17 0.38 2.20 -1.14
C LYS A 17 -0.86 2.70 -1.89
N ILE A 18 -1.32 3.90 -1.61
CA ILE A 18 -2.42 4.53 -2.35
C ILE A 18 -2.00 4.82 -3.79
N GLU A 19 -0.79 5.37 -4.00
CA GLU A 19 -0.21 5.55 -5.33
C GLU A 19 -0.12 4.22 -6.09
N LEU A 20 0.30 3.15 -5.43
CA LEU A 20 0.32 1.81 -6.02
C LEU A 20 -1.07 1.39 -6.51
N CYS A 21 -2.11 1.59 -5.71
CA CYS A 21 -3.48 1.29 -6.11
C CYS A 21 -3.90 2.10 -7.35
N ASP A 22 -3.58 3.39 -7.40
CA ASP A 22 -3.91 4.26 -8.52
C ASP A 22 -3.21 3.83 -9.80
N ARG A 23 -1.91 3.50 -9.73
CA ARG A 23 -1.13 3.02 -10.88
C ARG A 23 -1.60 1.65 -11.37
N LEU A 24 -1.96 0.75 -10.47
CA LEU A 24 -2.53 -0.55 -10.83
C LEU A 24 -3.88 -0.41 -11.51
N ALA A 25 -4.75 0.47 -11.01
CA ALA A 25 -6.05 0.74 -11.61
C ALA A 25 -5.90 1.34 -13.01
N GLU A 26 -4.99 2.29 -13.21
CA GLU A 26 -4.69 2.87 -14.53
C GLU A 26 -4.21 1.79 -15.51
N PHE A 27 -3.26 0.95 -15.11
CA PHE A 27 -2.79 -0.16 -15.94
C PHE A 27 -3.92 -1.11 -16.34
N LEU A 28 -4.78 -1.51 -15.41
CA LEU A 28 -5.87 -2.46 -15.67
C LEU A 28 -6.99 -1.87 -16.53
N GLN A 29 -7.14 -0.55 -16.59
CA GLN A 29 -8.09 0.14 -17.47
C GLN A 29 -7.60 0.24 -18.93
N GLY A 30 -6.29 0.08 -19.16
CA GLY A 30 -5.70 0.10 -20.49
C GLY A 30 -5.77 -1.25 -21.21
N ASP A 31 -5.00 -1.38 -22.29
CA ASP A 31 -4.81 -2.64 -22.99
C ASP A 31 -3.97 -3.61 -22.14
N LEU A 32 -4.54 -4.77 -21.85
CA LEU A 32 -3.84 -5.78 -21.06
C LEU A 32 -2.94 -6.66 -21.96
N PRO A 33 -1.68 -6.86 -21.55
CA PRO A 33 -0.76 -7.75 -22.27
C PRO A 33 -1.16 -9.21 -22.01
N LEU A 34 -1.82 -9.84 -22.97
CA LEU A 34 -2.20 -11.25 -22.88
C LEU A 34 -1.30 -12.11 -23.77
N ASP A 35 -0.95 -13.30 -23.31
CA ASP A 35 -0.27 -14.31 -24.09
C ASP A 35 -1.31 -15.20 -24.82
N ALA A 36 -2.08 -14.59 -25.72
CA ALA A 36 -3.26 -15.19 -26.36
C ALA A 36 -3.25 -15.18 -27.89
N GLY A 37 -2.12 -14.79 -28.53
CA GLY A 37 -2.06 -14.58 -29.99
C GLY A 37 -2.95 -13.42 -30.46
N ASP A 38 -3.13 -13.27 -31.79
CA ASP A 38 -3.71 -12.08 -32.41
C ASP A 38 -5.23 -12.06 -32.54
N ALA A 39 -5.95 -13.02 -31.96
CA ALA A 39 -7.40 -13.10 -32.10
C ALA A 39 -8.13 -12.11 -31.17
N GLU A 40 -8.56 -10.96 -31.72
CA GLU A 40 -9.23 -9.87 -30.98
C GLU A 40 -10.51 -10.34 -30.23
N ILE A 41 -11.30 -11.22 -30.82
CA ILE A 41 -12.48 -11.81 -30.18
C ILE A 41 -12.09 -12.66 -28.97
N GLY A 42 -10.99 -13.40 -29.05
CA GLY A 42 -10.47 -14.19 -27.94
C GLY A 42 -10.02 -13.31 -26.78
N ARG A 43 -9.42 -12.15 -27.03
CA ARG A 43 -8.98 -11.19 -25.99
C ARG A 43 -10.14 -10.66 -25.17
N THR A 44 -11.24 -10.26 -25.81
CA THR A 44 -12.42 -9.74 -25.10
C THR A 44 -13.02 -10.82 -24.17
N VAL A 45 -13.10 -12.05 -24.63
CA VAL A 45 -13.59 -13.17 -23.82
C VAL A 45 -12.64 -13.49 -22.65
N LEU A 46 -11.33 -13.47 -22.89
CA LEU A 46 -10.32 -13.73 -21.86
C LEU A 46 -10.27 -12.64 -20.80
N ILE A 47 -10.42 -11.38 -21.20
CA ILE A 47 -10.49 -10.27 -20.23
C ILE A 47 -11.75 -10.40 -19.38
N GLY A 48 -12.94 -10.59 -20.02
CA GLY A 48 -14.22 -10.84 -19.37
C GLY A 48 -14.42 -10.04 -18.08
N ASP A 49 -14.79 -10.72 -17.02
CA ASP A 49 -14.97 -10.12 -15.69
C ASP A 49 -13.66 -9.96 -14.88
N HIS A 50 -12.53 -10.48 -15.37
CA HIS A 50 -11.24 -10.42 -14.63
C HIS A 50 -10.81 -8.98 -14.37
N ARG A 51 -10.92 -8.11 -15.38
CA ARG A 51 -10.61 -6.68 -15.23
C ARG A 51 -11.46 -6.03 -14.15
N GLN A 52 -12.77 -6.21 -14.20
CA GLN A 52 -13.69 -5.60 -13.25
C GLN A 52 -13.46 -6.12 -11.83
N ASN A 53 -13.31 -7.43 -11.68
CA ASN A 53 -13.00 -8.04 -10.39
C ASN A 53 -11.69 -7.52 -9.79
N ALA A 54 -10.66 -7.32 -10.61
CA ALA A 54 -9.39 -6.76 -10.17
C ALA A 54 -9.53 -5.28 -9.77
N LEU A 55 -10.24 -4.48 -10.56
CA LEU A 55 -10.50 -3.07 -10.23
C LEU A 55 -11.31 -2.93 -8.95
N ASP A 56 -12.33 -3.75 -8.73
CA ASP A 56 -13.14 -3.77 -7.52
C ASP A 56 -12.29 -4.12 -6.28
N GLN A 57 -11.41 -5.10 -6.41
CA GLN A 57 -10.48 -5.46 -5.34
C GLN A 57 -9.52 -4.32 -5.00
N ILE A 58 -8.94 -3.68 -6.00
CA ILE A 58 -8.04 -2.53 -5.82
C ILE A 58 -8.79 -1.37 -5.17
N ALA A 59 -10.00 -1.05 -5.64
CA ALA A 59 -10.81 0.02 -5.08
C ALA A 59 -11.17 -0.21 -3.61
N ALA A 60 -11.51 -1.44 -3.22
CA ALA A 60 -11.82 -1.80 -1.84
C ALA A 60 -10.59 -1.64 -0.93
N VAL A 61 -9.42 -2.10 -1.36
CA VAL A 61 -8.16 -1.98 -0.62
C VAL A 61 -7.73 -0.51 -0.52
N ARG A 62 -7.80 0.23 -1.63
CA ARG A 62 -7.50 1.66 -1.66
C ARG A 62 -8.37 2.45 -0.69
N ARG A 63 -9.69 2.18 -0.67
CA ARG A 63 -10.63 2.82 0.25
C ARG A 63 -10.27 2.54 1.70
N ARG A 64 -9.88 1.31 2.05
CA ARG A 64 -9.42 0.92 3.38
C ARG A 64 -8.16 1.67 3.78
N TRP A 65 -7.16 1.67 2.93
CA TRP A 65 -5.88 2.33 3.22
C TRP A 65 -6.02 3.85 3.31
N GLN A 66 -6.87 4.45 2.47
CA GLN A 66 -7.17 5.88 2.53
C GLN A 66 -7.87 6.23 3.85
N TRP A 67 -8.87 5.44 4.24
CA TRP A 67 -9.58 5.66 5.51
C TRP A 67 -8.63 5.57 6.70
N LEU A 68 -7.72 4.60 6.73
CA LEU A 68 -6.72 4.48 7.78
C LEU A 68 -5.82 5.72 7.83
N LEU A 69 -5.35 6.20 6.69
CA LEU A 69 -4.50 7.39 6.60
C LEU A 69 -5.22 8.65 7.09
N ASP A 70 -6.47 8.83 6.69
CA ASP A 70 -7.26 10.03 7.00
C ASP A 70 -7.71 10.08 8.48
N ASN A 71 -7.68 8.95 9.18
CA ASN A 71 -8.24 8.81 10.53
C ASN A 71 -7.22 8.39 11.60
N LEU A 72 -5.92 8.61 11.37
CA LEU A 72 -4.86 8.22 12.31
C LEU A 72 -5.07 8.76 13.73
N ASP A 73 -5.64 9.96 13.84
CA ASP A 73 -5.89 10.63 15.13
C ASP A 73 -7.23 10.28 15.77
N LEU A 74 -8.07 9.51 15.08
CA LEU A 74 -9.39 9.14 15.62
C LEU A 74 -9.22 8.29 16.89
N PRO A 75 -9.91 8.63 17.99
CA PRO A 75 -9.93 7.80 19.18
C PRO A 75 -10.35 6.37 18.83
N LEU A 76 -9.69 5.39 19.43
CA LEU A 76 -9.90 4.00 19.04
C LEU A 76 -11.34 3.53 19.28
N ALA A 77 -11.99 4.04 20.34
CA ALA A 77 -13.40 3.79 20.63
C ALA A 77 -14.35 4.27 19.51
N GLU A 78 -13.95 5.27 18.73
CA GLU A 78 -14.71 5.78 17.58
C GLU A 78 -14.31 5.08 16.27
N ALA A 79 -13.07 4.62 16.17
CA ALA A 79 -12.54 3.96 14.98
C ALA A 79 -13.02 2.50 14.87
N GLU A 80 -12.96 1.73 15.94
CA GLU A 80 -13.26 0.29 15.94
C GLU A 80 -14.66 -0.08 15.44
N PRO A 81 -15.73 0.65 15.79
CA PRO A 81 -17.06 0.38 15.24
C PRO A 81 -17.14 0.48 13.70
N GLN A 82 -16.20 1.19 13.07
CA GLN A 82 -16.16 1.39 11.62
C GLN A 82 -15.34 0.32 10.88
N PHE A 83 -14.56 -0.48 11.59
CA PHE A 83 -13.65 -1.46 10.98
C PHE A 83 -14.35 -2.43 10.04
N ALA A 84 -15.49 -2.94 10.41
CA ALA A 84 -16.26 -3.88 9.59
C ALA A 84 -16.66 -3.29 8.23
N ALA A 85 -17.00 -2.00 8.18
CA ALA A 85 -17.36 -1.33 6.92
C ALA A 85 -16.20 -1.24 5.93
N TYR A 86 -14.96 -1.31 6.42
CA TYR A 86 -13.74 -1.28 5.62
C TYR A 86 -13.04 -2.65 5.53
N GLY A 87 -13.65 -3.71 6.08
CA GLY A 87 -13.06 -5.05 6.10
C GLY A 87 -11.75 -5.12 6.90
N ILE A 88 -11.65 -4.36 7.99
CA ILE A 88 -10.49 -4.35 8.89
C ILE A 88 -10.74 -5.37 9.99
N GLU A 89 -9.85 -6.34 10.11
CA GLU A 89 -9.83 -7.34 11.18
C GLU A 89 -8.62 -7.05 12.08
N PRO A 90 -8.82 -6.39 13.24
CA PRO A 90 -7.72 -6.04 14.11
C PRO A 90 -7.21 -7.25 14.90
N GLY A 91 -5.91 -7.32 15.10
CA GLY A 91 -5.29 -8.19 16.08
C GLY A 91 -5.38 -7.63 17.50
N GLU A 92 -4.69 -8.27 18.43
CA GLU A 92 -4.58 -7.79 19.81
C GLU A 92 -3.79 -6.48 19.86
N LEU A 93 -4.35 -5.47 20.52
CA LEU A 93 -3.68 -4.19 20.76
C LEU A 93 -2.63 -4.39 21.87
N THR A 94 -1.37 -4.23 21.54
CA THR A 94 -0.26 -4.36 22.50
C THR A 94 0.19 -3.03 23.07
N ASN A 95 -0.14 -1.93 22.40
CA ASN A 95 0.14 -0.57 22.87
C ASN A 95 -0.70 -0.26 24.12
N ARG A 96 -0.03 0.14 25.22
CA ARG A 96 -0.66 0.41 26.53
C ARG A 96 -0.90 1.90 26.81
N THR A 97 -1.07 2.68 25.76
CA THR A 97 -1.40 4.11 25.88
C THR A 97 -2.76 4.30 26.54
N ALA A 98 -2.89 5.27 27.45
CA ALA A 98 -4.13 5.53 28.18
C ALA A 98 -5.29 5.97 27.27
N ASN A 99 -4.98 6.70 26.18
CA ASN A 99 -5.95 7.19 25.21
C ASN A 99 -5.53 6.72 23.80
N PRO A 100 -5.78 5.43 23.45
CA PRO A 100 -5.35 4.90 22.18
C PRO A 100 -6.13 5.51 21.02
N ARG A 101 -5.41 5.79 19.94
CA ARG A 101 -5.93 6.25 18.64
C ARG A 101 -5.68 5.18 17.58
N LEU A 102 -6.29 5.33 16.42
CA LEU A 102 -6.09 4.42 15.29
C LEU A 102 -4.60 4.30 14.91
N PHE A 103 -3.83 5.39 15.01
CA PHE A 103 -2.37 5.40 14.85
C PHE A 103 -1.68 4.28 15.65
N HIS A 104 -2.07 4.04 16.91
CA HIS A 104 -1.42 3.04 17.75
C HIS A 104 -1.66 1.61 17.30
N ARG A 105 -2.78 1.37 16.61
CA ARG A 105 -3.07 0.08 15.95
C ARG A 105 -2.15 -0.19 14.75
N LEU A 106 -1.75 0.86 14.04
CA LEU A 106 -0.81 0.76 12.94
C LEU A 106 0.64 0.68 13.46
N GLN A 107 0.93 1.41 14.55
CA GLN A 107 2.24 1.43 15.20
C GLN A 107 2.63 0.05 15.77
N ASP A 108 1.69 -0.63 16.43
CA ASP A 108 1.92 -1.95 17.02
C ASP A 108 1.59 -3.12 16.09
N TYR A 109 1.26 -2.82 14.83
CA TYR A 109 0.89 -3.80 13.81
C TYR A 109 -0.34 -4.66 14.14
N SER A 110 -1.19 -4.27 15.09
CA SER A 110 -2.47 -4.94 15.32
C SER A 110 -3.50 -4.66 14.21
N VAL A 111 -3.31 -3.59 13.45
CA VAL A 111 -3.90 -3.37 12.13
C VAL A 111 -2.77 -3.26 11.11
N ARG A 112 -2.82 -4.08 10.07
CA ARG A 112 -1.76 -4.14 9.05
C ARG A 112 -2.31 -3.77 7.68
N THR A 113 -1.44 -3.17 6.88
CA THR A 113 -1.63 -2.97 5.44
C THR A 113 -0.58 -3.77 4.69
N SER A 114 -0.99 -4.67 3.81
CA SER A 114 -0.08 -5.60 3.15
C SER A 114 -0.36 -5.72 1.66
N TRP A 115 0.58 -5.25 0.85
CA TRP A 115 0.59 -5.53 -0.59
C TRP A 115 0.41 -7.02 -0.90
N LYS A 116 1.20 -7.86 -0.22
CA LYS A 116 1.25 -9.30 -0.50
C LYS A 116 -0.08 -9.99 -0.23
N GLN A 117 -0.73 -9.66 0.90
CA GLN A 117 -1.94 -10.34 1.33
C GLN A 117 -3.21 -9.72 0.74
N GLU A 118 -3.27 -8.39 0.70
CA GLU A 118 -4.49 -7.66 0.33
C GLU A 118 -4.62 -7.46 -1.18
N LEU A 119 -3.50 -7.28 -1.90
CA LEU A 119 -3.51 -7.06 -3.35
C LEU A 119 -2.90 -8.22 -4.12
N LYS A 120 -1.61 -8.52 -3.95
CA LYS A 120 -0.89 -9.48 -4.79
C LYS A 120 -1.59 -10.84 -4.82
N ALA A 121 -1.87 -11.42 -3.67
CA ALA A 121 -2.47 -12.75 -3.59
C ALA A 121 -3.85 -12.82 -4.27
N ARG A 122 -4.63 -11.75 -4.18
CA ARG A 122 -5.95 -11.65 -4.82
C ARG A 122 -5.86 -11.44 -6.33
N LEU A 123 -4.98 -10.55 -6.77
CA LEU A 123 -4.79 -10.26 -8.19
C LEU A 123 -4.21 -11.46 -8.95
N VAL A 124 -3.25 -12.17 -8.36
CA VAL A 124 -2.71 -13.41 -8.93
C VAL A 124 -3.79 -14.49 -9.06
N LYS A 125 -4.70 -14.57 -8.09
CA LYS A 125 -5.83 -15.50 -8.17
C LYS A 125 -6.85 -15.10 -9.24
N ILE A 126 -7.09 -13.80 -9.43
CA ILE A 126 -8.00 -13.30 -10.49
C ILE A 126 -7.40 -13.59 -11.87
N PHE A 127 -6.11 -13.34 -12.05
CA PHE A 127 -5.38 -13.57 -13.30
C PHE A 127 -4.62 -14.91 -13.28
N ASP A 128 -5.30 -15.98 -12.86
CA ASP A 128 -4.72 -17.31 -12.87
C ASP A 128 -4.67 -17.90 -14.29
N GLY A 129 -3.53 -18.48 -14.64
CA GLY A 129 -3.30 -19.11 -15.93
C GLY A 129 -2.21 -18.46 -16.77
N GLY A 130 -1.60 -19.26 -17.65
CA GLY A 130 -0.44 -18.84 -18.45
C GLY A 130 -0.71 -17.63 -19.37
N VAL A 131 -1.95 -17.52 -19.87
CA VAL A 131 -2.37 -16.41 -20.73
C VAL A 131 -2.29 -15.04 -20.03
N TYR A 132 -2.46 -15.01 -18.71
CA TYR A 132 -2.41 -13.78 -17.91
C TYR A 132 -1.05 -13.49 -17.29
N ARG A 133 -0.06 -14.35 -17.50
CA ARG A 133 1.29 -14.15 -16.95
C ARG A 133 1.87 -12.77 -17.23
N PRO A 134 1.78 -12.20 -18.46
CA PRO A 134 2.27 -10.85 -18.70
C PRO A 134 1.56 -9.77 -17.89
N VAL A 135 0.27 -9.95 -17.57
CA VAL A 135 -0.49 -9.05 -16.68
C VAL A 135 0.08 -9.08 -15.27
N VAL A 136 0.28 -10.26 -14.71
CA VAL A 136 0.84 -10.45 -13.36
C VAL A 136 2.26 -9.90 -13.27
N GLU A 137 3.10 -10.16 -14.26
CA GLU A 137 4.47 -9.62 -14.34
C GLU A 137 4.47 -8.08 -14.37
N HIS A 138 3.54 -7.47 -15.09
CA HIS A 138 3.41 -6.01 -15.14
C HIS A 138 2.93 -5.43 -13.80
N ILE A 139 1.97 -6.08 -13.15
CA ILE A 139 1.51 -5.72 -11.80
C ILE A 139 2.69 -5.73 -10.81
N GLU A 140 3.53 -6.76 -10.86
CA GLU A 140 4.72 -6.85 -10.01
C GLU A 140 5.76 -5.79 -10.35
N ALA A 141 5.91 -5.44 -11.63
CA ALA A 141 6.81 -4.38 -12.07
C ALA A 141 6.37 -3.00 -11.53
N ILE A 142 5.08 -2.68 -11.60
CA ILE A 142 4.51 -1.45 -11.01
C ILE A 142 4.81 -1.38 -9.51
N HIS A 143 4.59 -2.47 -8.78
CA HIS A 143 4.90 -2.53 -7.34
C HIS A 143 6.39 -2.25 -7.07
N LYS A 144 7.30 -2.86 -7.84
CA LYS A 144 8.74 -2.62 -7.69
C LYS A 144 9.13 -1.16 -7.98
N GLU A 145 8.50 -0.52 -8.96
CA GLU A 145 8.75 0.89 -9.28
C GLU A 145 8.30 1.79 -8.13
N VAL A 146 7.10 1.58 -7.58
CA VAL A 146 6.60 2.34 -6.43
C VAL A 146 7.51 2.16 -5.22
N LEU A 147 8.01 0.94 -4.96
CA LEU A 147 8.95 0.69 -3.87
C LEU A 147 10.28 1.43 -4.05
N ARG A 148 10.79 1.56 -5.28
CA ARG A 148 12.02 2.31 -5.56
C ARG A 148 11.87 3.81 -5.31
N GLY A 149 10.67 4.35 -5.47
CA GLY A 149 10.34 5.74 -5.15
C GLY A 149 10.01 6.01 -3.68
N ARG A 150 10.07 4.98 -2.84
CA ARG A 150 9.68 5.09 -1.43
C ARG A 150 10.68 5.92 -0.63
N VAL A 151 10.16 6.96 0.02
CA VAL A 151 10.90 7.76 1.00
C VAL A 151 10.57 7.25 2.40
N PHE A 152 11.55 7.22 3.30
CA PHE A 152 11.35 6.96 4.72
C PHE A 152 12.34 7.76 5.56
N VAL A 153 11.98 8.04 6.80
CA VAL A 153 12.84 8.75 7.75
C VAL A 153 13.51 7.72 8.66
N ALA A 154 14.84 7.70 8.67
CA ALA A 154 15.64 6.88 9.56
C ALA A 154 16.25 7.72 10.68
N LEU A 155 16.25 7.20 11.91
CA LEU A 155 16.96 7.77 13.03
C LEU A 155 18.31 7.08 13.21
N HIS A 156 19.35 7.88 13.35
CA HIS A 156 20.63 7.42 13.80
C HIS A 156 20.98 8.11 15.13
N MET A 157 21.18 7.32 16.19
CA MET A 157 21.51 7.82 17.50
C MET A 157 22.94 7.42 17.86
N HIS A 158 23.73 8.41 18.29
CA HIS A 158 25.00 8.16 18.95
C HIS A 158 24.75 8.10 20.47
N ALA A 159 24.78 6.89 21.03
CA ALA A 159 24.43 6.63 22.43
C ALA A 159 25.35 7.34 23.47
N GLY A 160 26.53 7.84 23.04
CA GLY A 160 27.49 8.51 23.93
C GLY A 160 27.30 10.03 24.04
N ASP A 161 26.78 10.69 23.01
CA ASP A 161 26.79 12.16 22.91
C ASP A 161 25.38 12.80 22.99
N GLY A 162 24.33 11.99 23.08
CA GLY A 162 22.95 12.49 23.11
C GLY A 162 22.48 13.12 21.79
N ASN A 163 23.27 13.03 20.72
CA ASN A 163 22.94 13.57 19.42
C ASN A 163 22.06 12.60 18.62
N VAL A 164 20.97 13.12 18.08
CA VAL A 164 20.05 12.38 17.19
C VAL A 164 20.15 12.97 15.79
N HIS A 165 20.52 12.15 14.82
CA HIS A 165 20.53 12.53 13.41
C HIS A 165 19.34 11.89 12.71
N THR A 166 18.58 12.69 11.97
CA THR A 166 17.55 12.23 11.04
C THR A 166 18.16 12.09 9.66
N ASN A 167 18.05 10.91 9.08
CA ASN A 167 18.50 10.66 7.71
C ASN A 167 17.27 10.28 6.86
N ILE A 168 17.18 10.95 5.71
CA ILE A 168 16.20 10.61 4.67
C ILE A 168 17.00 10.00 3.52
N PRO A 169 17.11 8.68 3.43
CA PRO A 169 17.78 8.05 2.30
C PRO A 169 16.97 8.28 1.04
N VAL A 170 17.60 8.83 0.03
CA VAL A 170 17.02 9.10 -1.27
C VAL A 170 17.82 8.39 -2.36
N ASN A 171 17.14 7.92 -3.39
CA ASN A 171 17.82 7.44 -4.58
C ASN A 171 18.21 8.66 -5.42
N SER A 172 19.53 8.92 -5.59
CA SER A 172 20.05 10.06 -6.34
C SER A 172 19.58 10.12 -7.80
N ASP A 173 19.17 8.99 -8.36
CA ASP A 173 18.65 8.91 -9.72
C ASP A 173 17.13 9.18 -9.83
N ASN A 174 16.47 9.41 -8.68
CA ASN A 174 15.04 9.69 -8.62
C ASN A 174 14.79 11.14 -8.18
N TYR A 175 14.57 12.01 -9.15
CA TYR A 175 14.36 13.46 -8.94
C TYR A 175 13.11 13.77 -8.09
N ALA A 176 12.03 13.01 -8.26
CA ALA A 176 10.80 13.18 -7.48
C ALA A 176 11.04 12.85 -6.01
N MET A 177 11.83 11.82 -5.72
CA MET A 177 12.22 11.42 -4.37
C MET A 177 13.08 12.49 -3.68
N LEU A 178 13.99 13.12 -4.44
CA LEU A 178 14.82 14.24 -3.95
C LEU A 178 13.96 15.45 -3.56
N GLN A 179 12.95 15.79 -4.35
CA GLN A 179 12.03 16.89 -4.05
C GLN A 179 11.16 16.63 -2.82
N THR A 180 10.74 15.39 -2.61
CA THR A 180 9.92 15.01 -1.44
C THR A 180 10.74 15.03 -0.14
N ALA A 181 12.06 14.83 -0.23
CA ALA A 181 12.96 14.79 0.92
C ALA A 181 13.53 16.16 1.31
N SER A 182 13.31 17.20 0.52
CA SER A 182 13.76 18.59 0.75
C SER A 182 12.73 19.38 1.54
#